data_a9cbc298e972780a734f7f589b188cb5
#
_entry.id   a9cbc298e972780a734f7f589b188cb5
#
_cell.length_a   1.000
_cell.length_b   1.000
_cell.length_c   1.000
_cell.angle_alpha   90.00
_cell.angle_beta   90.00
_cell.angle_gamma   90.00
#
_symmetry.space_group_name_H-M   'P 1'
#
loop_
_entity.id
_entity.type
_entity.pdbx_description
1 polymer ?
#
loop_
_entity_poly.entity_id
_entity_poly.type
_entity_poly.pdbx_seq_one_letter_code
_entity_poly.pdbx_strand_id
1 'polypeptide(L)'
;MKTVRSFYDKYHMEIGNIVLILVLAIVLFPRLSADYVLHQFVIIVLLTMGLSLEMLSGVLDFAFMAEIAMVTCLGGLCLRAGFPVWVSLTVMILAQMLFGMAKGLLIGKIRVNPILLTFILQQIYQGIAAVFGDAIQAPIPRDYYGSYMFWMIFSGIAVVIYVFLQLLLTHTYYGKYVRMLGENETSVKNSGIRFDICRMIICGISGIVFAQVALIFLFITNGGSAGIGRRYLYPVIAAACLGGIKFLKGKGNLRGTVLGSLSMVLLLNLSAGLSLYSYFSYIWEIAILVIAVVIFARERKN
;
A
#
# COMPACT_ATOMS: atom_id res chain seq x y z
N MET A 1 24.96 6.59 -28.58
CA MET A 1 24.94 7.28 -27.27
C MET A 1 23.57 7.85 -26.88
N LYS A 2 22.82 8.56 -27.75
CA LYS A 2 21.49 9.13 -27.41
C LYS A 2 20.46 8.06 -27.02
N THR A 3 20.45 6.91 -27.67
CA THR A 3 19.49 5.80 -27.40
C THR A 3 19.74 5.13 -26.04
N VAL A 4 21.01 4.93 -25.65
CA VAL A 4 21.38 4.33 -24.37
C VAL A 4 21.05 5.27 -23.21
N ARG A 5 21.27 6.56 -23.38
CA ARG A 5 20.93 7.59 -22.39
C ARG A 5 19.42 7.70 -22.20
N SER A 6 18.64 7.67 -23.29
CA SER A 6 17.17 7.66 -23.24
C SER A 6 16.62 6.40 -22.57
N PHE A 7 17.24 5.24 -22.79
CA PHE A 7 16.87 3.99 -22.12
C PHE A 7 17.19 4.05 -20.62
N TYR A 8 18.38 4.51 -20.24
CA TYR A 8 18.77 4.67 -18.85
C TYR A 8 17.84 5.65 -18.12
N ASP A 9 17.57 6.83 -18.70
CA ASP A 9 16.67 7.83 -18.12
C ASP A 9 15.24 7.31 -17.90
N LYS A 10 14.82 6.32 -18.69
CA LYS A 10 13.51 5.69 -18.59
C LYS A 10 13.42 4.58 -17.53
N TYR A 11 14.50 3.82 -17.35
CA TYR A 11 14.49 2.59 -16.53
C TYR A 11 15.48 2.61 -15.35
N HIS A 12 16.14 3.74 -15.06
CA HIS A 12 17.16 3.82 -14.02
C HIS A 12 16.69 3.38 -12.63
N MET A 13 15.43 3.64 -12.27
CA MET A 13 14.86 3.21 -10.98
C MET A 13 14.64 1.70 -10.94
N GLU A 14 14.15 1.11 -12.03
CA GLU A 14 13.95 -0.33 -12.14
C GLU A 14 15.29 -1.08 -12.11
N ILE A 15 16.28 -0.57 -12.84
CA ILE A 15 17.65 -1.11 -12.85
C ILE A 15 18.27 -1.01 -11.45
N GLY A 16 18.14 0.14 -10.78
CA GLY A 16 18.62 0.34 -9.42
C GLY A 16 18.01 -0.65 -8.41
N ASN A 17 16.70 -0.86 -8.50
CA ASN A 17 16.03 -1.86 -7.66
C ASN A 17 16.50 -3.29 -7.96
N ILE A 18 16.67 -3.66 -9.23
CA ILE A 18 17.16 -5.00 -9.59
C ILE A 18 18.56 -5.24 -9.01
N VAL A 19 19.46 -4.26 -9.13
CA VAL A 19 20.81 -4.34 -8.53
C VAL A 19 20.72 -4.46 -7.02
N LEU A 20 19.89 -3.65 -6.36
CA LEU A 20 19.69 -3.70 -4.91
C LEU A 20 19.14 -5.07 -4.47
N ILE A 21 18.14 -5.59 -5.16
CA ILE A 21 17.56 -6.91 -4.88
C ILE A 21 18.62 -8.00 -4.99
N LEU A 22 19.44 -8.00 -6.06
CA LEU A 22 20.50 -8.98 -6.26
C LEU A 22 21.54 -8.93 -5.13
N VAL A 23 22.01 -7.74 -4.76
CA VAL A 23 22.97 -7.55 -3.67
C VAL A 23 22.38 -8.05 -2.35
N LEU A 24 21.16 -7.65 -2.02
CA LEU A 24 20.50 -8.05 -0.78
C LEU A 24 20.20 -9.56 -0.76
N ALA A 25 19.79 -10.14 -1.88
CA ALA A 25 19.56 -11.59 -1.98
C ALA A 25 20.85 -12.38 -1.72
N ILE A 26 21.98 -11.95 -2.27
CA ILE A 26 23.28 -12.61 -2.02
C ILE A 26 23.69 -12.50 -0.54
N VAL A 27 23.56 -11.31 0.05
CA VAL A 27 23.94 -11.05 1.45
C VAL A 27 23.08 -11.84 2.42
N LEU A 28 21.80 -11.97 2.12
CA LEU A 28 20.81 -12.58 3.02
C LEU A 28 20.62 -14.09 2.77
N PHE A 29 21.08 -14.61 1.64
CA PHE A 29 20.83 -15.99 1.19
C PHE A 29 21.01 -17.06 2.28
N PRO A 30 22.03 -17.02 3.16
CA PRO A 30 22.22 -18.01 4.20
C PRO A 30 21.21 -17.92 5.37
N ARG A 31 20.44 -16.84 5.47
CA ARG A 31 19.61 -16.50 6.63
C ARG A 31 18.12 -16.31 6.30
N LEU A 32 17.76 -16.33 5.00
CA LEU A 32 16.38 -16.08 4.55
C LEU A 32 15.57 -17.36 4.53
N SER A 33 14.44 -17.35 5.25
CA SER A 33 13.35 -18.27 4.96
C SER A 33 12.54 -17.73 3.78
N ALA A 34 12.48 -18.48 2.69
CA ALA A 34 11.73 -18.09 1.49
C ALA A 34 10.24 -17.85 1.80
N ASP A 35 9.65 -18.67 2.68
CA ASP A 35 8.26 -18.53 3.09
C ASP A 35 8.00 -17.22 3.81
N TYR A 36 8.90 -16.84 4.74
CA TYR A 36 8.76 -15.59 5.48
C TYR A 36 8.87 -14.36 4.57
N VAL A 37 9.78 -14.39 3.61
CA VAL A 37 9.92 -13.33 2.59
C VAL A 37 8.67 -13.24 1.73
N LEU A 38 8.13 -14.38 1.29
CA LEU A 38 6.90 -14.42 0.50
C LEU A 38 5.72 -13.81 1.26
N HIS A 39 5.53 -14.17 2.52
CA HIS A 39 4.44 -13.66 3.35
C HIS A 39 4.52 -12.13 3.51
N GLN A 40 5.70 -11.61 3.83
CA GLN A 40 5.92 -10.16 3.93
C GLN A 40 5.73 -9.46 2.58
N PHE A 41 6.22 -10.09 1.50
CA PHE A 41 6.12 -9.51 0.16
C PHE A 41 4.67 -9.37 -0.30
N VAL A 42 3.83 -10.39 -0.09
CA VAL A 42 2.41 -10.32 -0.45
C VAL A 42 1.70 -9.17 0.27
N ILE A 43 1.96 -8.98 1.56
CA ILE A 43 1.38 -7.88 2.32
C ILE A 43 1.89 -6.52 1.80
N ILE A 44 3.20 -6.35 1.69
CA ILE A 44 3.80 -5.07 1.30
C ILE A 44 3.46 -4.72 -0.14
N VAL A 45 3.46 -5.66 -1.09
CA VAL A 45 3.15 -5.37 -2.48
C VAL A 45 1.69 -4.95 -2.68
N LEU A 46 0.74 -5.60 -2.00
CA LEU A 46 -0.67 -5.19 -2.03
C LEU A 46 -0.86 -3.78 -1.47
N LEU A 47 -0.30 -3.51 -0.28
CA LEU A 47 -0.34 -2.17 0.32
C LEU A 47 0.29 -1.11 -0.59
N THR A 48 1.45 -1.41 -1.14
CA THR A 48 2.19 -0.48 -1.99
C THR A 48 1.47 -0.23 -3.32
N MET A 49 0.82 -1.24 -3.91
CA MET A 49 0.01 -1.06 -5.13
C MET A 49 -1.20 -0.16 -4.87
N GLY A 50 -1.93 -0.36 -3.77
CA GLY A 50 -3.05 0.49 -3.39
C GLY A 50 -2.61 1.94 -3.16
N LEU A 51 -1.56 2.13 -2.35
CA LEU A 51 -1.01 3.46 -2.08
C LEU A 51 -0.45 4.13 -3.34
N SER A 52 0.23 3.38 -4.21
CA SER A 52 0.77 3.91 -5.48
C SER A 52 -0.33 4.44 -6.39
N LEU A 53 -1.49 3.78 -6.42
CA LEU A 53 -2.63 4.25 -7.20
C LEU A 53 -3.13 5.61 -6.68
N GLU A 54 -3.24 5.78 -5.37
CA GLU A 54 -3.60 7.06 -4.75
C GLU A 54 -2.53 8.13 -5.00
N MET A 55 -1.25 7.81 -4.81
CA MET A 55 -0.13 8.74 -5.06
C MET A 55 -0.07 9.21 -6.51
N LEU A 56 -0.36 8.35 -7.48
CA LEU A 56 -0.46 8.72 -8.90
C LEU A 56 -1.59 9.72 -9.16
N SER A 57 -2.63 9.75 -8.32
CA SER A 57 -3.72 10.74 -8.39
C SER A 57 -3.46 12.01 -7.59
N GLY A 58 -2.27 12.15 -6.99
CA GLY A 58 -1.90 13.29 -6.15
C GLY A 58 -2.37 13.18 -4.70
N VAL A 59 -2.79 12.01 -4.25
CA VAL A 59 -3.19 11.75 -2.86
C VAL A 59 -2.09 10.97 -2.15
N LEU A 60 -1.50 11.54 -1.11
CA LEU A 60 -0.70 10.78 -0.15
C LEU A 60 -1.57 10.44 1.04
N ASP A 61 -1.86 9.17 1.18
CA ASP A 61 -2.69 8.66 2.25
C ASP A 61 -1.85 8.20 3.43
N PHE A 62 -2.09 8.77 4.61
CA PHE A 62 -1.54 8.30 5.87
C PHE A 62 -2.57 7.48 6.68
N ALA A 63 -3.84 7.52 6.28
CA ALA A 63 -4.92 6.85 7.01
C ALA A 63 -5.05 5.37 6.66
N PHE A 64 -4.49 4.88 5.55
CA PHE A 64 -4.76 3.55 5.02
C PHE A 64 -4.51 2.42 6.04
N MET A 65 -3.49 2.53 6.90
CA MET A 65 -3.23 1.51 7.90
C MET A 65 -4.23 1.52 9.06
N ALA A 66 -4.66 2.71 9.50
CA ALA A 66 -5.69 2.84 10.53
C ALA A 66 -7.07 2.40 10.00
N GLU A 67 -7.35 2.69 8.73
CA GLU A 67 -8.55 2.23 8.02
C GLU A 67 -8.59 0.70 7.94
N ILE A 68 -7.48 0.06 7.56
CA ILE A 68 -7.32 -1.40 7.55
C ILE A 68 -7.54 -1.98 8.96
N ALA A 69 -6.93 -1.38 9.99
CA ALA A 69 -7.08 -1.82 11.39
C ALA A 69 -8.54 -1.76 11.83
N MET A 70 -9.24 -0.66 11.55
CA MET A 70 -10.65 -0.48 11.87
C MET A 70 -11.54 -1.52 11.16
N VAL A 71 -11.30 -1.75 9.87
CA VAL A 71 -12.07 -2.74 9.08
C VAL A 71 -11.76 -4.17 9.54
N THR A 72 -10.53 -4.45 9.96
CA THR A 72 -10.18 -5.75 10.56
C THR A 72 -10.93 -5.97 11.87
N CYS A 73 -11.04 -4.95 12.72
CA CYS A 73 -11.86 -4.99 13.94
C CYS A 73 -13.34 -5.24 13.60
N LEU A 74 -13.88 -4.58 12.57
CA LEU A 74 -15.24 -4.78 12.11
C LEU A 74 -15.47 -6.25 11.67
N GLY A 75 -14.55 -6.83 10.91
CA GLY A 75 -14.59 -8.24 10.53
C GLY A 75 -14.57 -9.18 11.72
N GLY A 76 -13.70 -8.93 12.70
CA GLY A 76 -13.66 -9.68 13.96
C GLY A 76 -14.96 -9.60 14.76
N LEU A 77 -15.59 -8.43 14.81
CA LEU A 77 -16.90 -8.23 15.45
C LEU A 77 -18.01 -9.02 14.73
N CYS A 78 -18.04 -9.02 13.41
CA CYS A 78 -19.01 -9.80 12.62
C CYS A 78 -18.87 -11.30 12.94
N LEU A 79 -17.65 -11.82 12.96
CA LEU A 79 -17.40 -13.24 13.31
C LEU A 79 -17.82 -13.55 14.75
N ARG A 80 -17.51 -12.67 15.69
CA ARG A 80 -17.90 -12.81 17.10
C ARG A 80 -19.42 -12.77 17.28
N ALA A 81 -20.13 -11.99 16.46
CA ALA A 81 -21.59 -11.94 16.44
C ALA A 81 -22.25 -13.18 15.80
N GLY A 82 -21.45 -14.16 15.33
CA GLY A 82 -21.94 -15.40 14.74
C GLY A 82 -22.23 -15.32 13.24
N PHE A 83 -21.85 -14.24 12.56
CA PHE A 83 -21.99 -14.19 11.11
C PHE A 83 -21.06 -15.20 10.42
N PRO A 84 -21.50 -15.83 9.32
CA PRO A 84 -20.64 -16.70 8.53
C PRO A 84 -19.39 -15.97 8.02
N VAL A 85 -18.28 -16.69 7.89
CA VAL A 85 -16.98 -16.12 7.46
C VAL A 85 -17.11 -15.33 6.16
N TRP A 86 -17.79 -15.89 5.15
CA TRP A 86 -17.98 -15.23 3.86
C TRP A 86 -18.73 -13.90 3.95
N VAL A 87 -19.72 -13.78 4.87
CA VAL A 87 -20.43 -12.51 5.12
C VAL A 87 -19.48 -11.49 5.71
N SER A 88 -18.69 -11.89 6.72
CA SER A 88 -17.71 -11.01 7.37
C SER A 88 -16.68 -10.49 6.39
N LEU A 89 -16.14 -11.35 5.51
CA LEU A 89 -15.21 -10.96 4.47
C LEU A 89 -15.84 -9.99 3.47
N THR A 90 -17.09 -10.23 3.04
CA THR A 90 -17.81 -9.33 2.14
C THR A 90 -18.03 -7.96 2.76
N VAL A 91 -18.45 -7.92 4.04
CA VAL A 91 -18.62 -6.68 4.79
C VAL A 91 -17.30 -5.89 4.87
N MET A 92 -16.18 -6.57 5.12
CA MET A 92 -14.86 -5.91 5.16
C MET A 92 -14.48 -5.30 3.82
N ILE A 93 -14.67 -6.02 2.71
CA ILE A 93 -14.36 -5.50 1.36
C ILE A 93 -15.22 -4.29 1.04
N LEU A 94 -16.52 -4.36 1.29
CA LEU A 94 -17.43 -3.24 1.05
C LEU A 94 -17.13 -2.05 1.95
N ALA A 95 -16.86 -2.28 3.23
CA ALA A 95 -16.51 -1.22 4.17
C ALA A 95 -15.23 -0.49 3.74
N GLN A 96 -14.17 -1.23 3.41
CA GLN A 96 -12.90 -0.65 2.97
C GLN A 96 -13.07 0.16 1.67
N MET A 97 -13.83 -0.36 0.71
CA MET A 97 -14.17 0.36 -0.51
C MET A 97 -14.93 1.65 -0.21
N LEU A 98 -15.96 1.60 0.65
CA LEU A 98 -16.79 2.77 0.99
C LEU A 98 -15.97 3.83 1.75
N PHE A 99 -15.12 3.46 2.69
CA PHE A 99 -14.24 4.39 3.39
C PHE A 99 -13.24 5.04 2.43
N GLY A 100 -12.64 4.25 1.53
CA GLY A 100 -11.81 4.78 0.46
C GLY A 100 -12.57 5.76 -0.43
N MET A 101 -13.78 5.43 -0.89
CA MET A 101 -14.62 6.32 -1.68
C MET A 101 -14.98 7.61 -0.93
N ALA A 102 -15.34 7.51 0.35
CA ALA A 102 -15.65 8.66 1.19
C ALA A 102 -14.43 9.59 1.34
N LYS A 103 -13.25 9.02 1.61
CA LYS A 103 -11.97 9.74 1.66
C LYS A 103 -11.69 10.48 0.36
N GLY A 104 -11.78 9.78 -0.79
CA GLY A 104 -11.55 10.36 -2.11
C GLY A 104 -12.54 11.48 -2.44
N LEU A 105 -13.82 11.31 -2.09
CA LEU A 105 -14.85 12.34 -2.26
C LEU A 105 -14.59 13.56 -1.39
N LEU A 106 -14.22 13.38 -0.13
CA LEU A 106 -13.87 14.47 0.78
C LEU A 106 -12.69 15.30 0.23
N ILE A 107 -11.61 14.62 -0.20
CA ILE A 107 -10.45 15.31 -0.80
C ILE A 107 -10.86 16.09 -2.05
N GLY A 108 -11.65 15.49 -2.92
CA GLY A 108 -12.07 16.10 -4.18
C GLY A 108 -13.05 17.28 -3.97
N LYS A 109 -14.02 17.13 -3.07
CA LYS A 109 -15.12 18.10 -2.91
C LYS A 109 -14.73 19.28 -2.00
N ILE A 110 -14.06 19.01 -0.88
CA ILE A 110 -13.70 20.04 0.12
C ILE A 110 -12.41 20.77 -0.28
N ARG A 111 -11.59 20.20 -1.15
CA ARG A 111 -10.30 20.75 -1.60
C ARG A 111 -9.32 21.02 -0.46
N VAL A 112 -9.37 20.21 0.57
CA VAL A 112 -8.40 20.23 1.66
C VAL A 112 -7.12 19.55 1.20
N ASN A 113 -5.99 19.97 1.75
CA ASN A 113 -4.73 19.28 1.53
C ASN A 113 -4.88 17.79 1.88
N PRO A 114 -4.64 16.87 0.94
CA PRO A 114 -4.83 15.43 1.15
C PRO A 114 -4.07 14.90 2.36
N ILE A 115 -2.86 15.40 2.60
CA ILE A 115 -2.02 14.99 3.73
C ILE A 115 -2.70 15.32 5.06
N LEU A 116 -3.19 16.56 5.21
CA LEU A 116 -3.86 16.97 6.45
C LEU A 116 -5.13 16.17 6.70
N LEU A 117 -5.93 15.96 5.66
CA LEU A 117 -7.17 15.19 5.78
C LEU A 117 -6.89 13.74 6.17
N THR A 118 -5.92 13.09 5.52
CA THR A 118 -5.61 11.70 5.82
C THR A 118 -4.99 11.52 7.21
N PHE A 119 -4.24 12.49 7.73
CA PHE A 119 -3.80 12.48 9.13
C PHE A 119 -4.98 12.60 10.12
N ILE A 120 -5.96 13.44 9.84
CA ILE A 120 -7.17 13.55 10.65
C ILE A 120 -7.95 12.23 10.60
N LEU A 121 -8.17 11.68 9.41
CA LEU A 121 -8.85 10.40 9.24
C LEU A 121 -8.11 9.25 9.92
N GLN A 122 -6.77 9.26 9.90
CA GLN A 122 -5.96 8.28 10.63
C GLN A 122 -6.31 8.26 12.12
N GLN A 123 -6.41 9.43 12.75
CA GLN A 123 -6.75 9.52 14.18
C GLN A 123 -8.19 9.08 14.46
N ILE A 124 -9.12 9.44 13.56
CA ILE A 124 -10.53 9.03 13.68
C ILE A 124 -10.64 7.50 13.58
N TYR A 125 -10.07 6.90 12.54
CA TYR A 125 -10.13 5.45 12.33
C TYR A 125 -9.41 4.68 13.45
N GLN A 126 -8.27 5.21 13.94
CA GLN A 126 -7.55 4.65 15.07
C GLN A 126 -8.39 4.70 16.35
N GLY A 127 -9.08 5.81 16.61
CA GLY A 127 -9.99 5.97 17.74
C GLY A 127 -11.19 5.01 17.66
N ILE A 128 -11.81 4.88 16.50
CA ILE A 128 -12.91 3.92 16.29
C ILE A 128 -12.42 2.48 16.50
N ALA A 129 -11.26 2.12 15.93
CA ALA A 129 -10.69 0.79 16.14
C ALA A 129 -10.42 0.50 17.62
N ALA A 130 -9.94 1.48 18.38
CA ALA A 130 -9.70 1.34 19.80
C ALA A 130 -11.00 1.16 20.64
N VAL A 131 -12.10 1.81 20.21
CA VAL A 131 -13.42 1.64 20.85
C VAL A 131 -13.97 0.22 20.63
N PHE A 132 -13.72 -0.38 19.47
CA PHE A 132 -14.10 -1.77 19.21
C PHE A 132 -13.32 -2.78 20.06
N GLY A 133 -12.27 -2.34 20.72
CA GLY A 133 -11.46 -3.09 21.67
C GLY A 133 -10.22 -3.70 21.05
N ASP A 134 -9.16 -3.74 21.86
CA ASP A 134 -7.95 -4.46 21.52
C ASP A 134 -8.19 -5.97 21.61
N ALA A 135 -7.63 -6.69 20.64
CA ALA A 135 -7.65 -8.15 20.60
C ALA A 135 -9.05 -8.78 20.56
N ILE A 136 -9.89 -8.36 19.63
CA ILE A 136 -11.11 -9.12 19.32
C ILE A 136 -10.70 -10.48 18.79
N GLN A 137 -10.85 -11.51 19.62
CA GLN A 137 -10.60 -12.89 19.18
C GLN A 137 -11.83 -13.40 18.40
N ALA A 138 -11.60 -13.77 17.15
CA ALA A 138 -12.59 -14.40 16.30
C ALA A 138 -12.41 -15.93 16.33
N PRO A 139 -13.51 -16.72 16.28
CA PRO A 139 -13.42 -18.17 16.24
C PRO A 139 -12.97 -18.67 14.87
N ILE A 140 -11.76 -18.31 14.45
CA ILE A 140 -11.17 -18.77 13.18
C ILE A 140 -10.26 -19.97 13.49
N PRO A 141 -10.52 -21.15 12.89
CA PRO A 141 -9.62 -22.29 13.04
C PRO A 141 -8.20 -21.95 12.54
N ARG A 142 -7.19 -22.26 13.37
CA ARG A 142 -5.78 -21.93 13.08
C ARG A 142 -5.22 -22.61 11.83
N ASP A 143 -5.83 -23.71 11.41
CA ASP A 143 -5.40 -24.50 10.25
C ASP A 143 -5.54 -23.74 8.91
N TYR A 144 -6.35 -22.66 8.87
CA TYR A 144 -6.57 -21.90 7.62
C TYR A 144 -5.40 -20.98 7.25
N TYR A 145 -4.73 -20.33 8.20
CA TYR A 145 -3.72 -19.30 7.90
C TYR A 145 -2.25 -19.76 8.01
N GLY A 146 -2.00 -20.90 8.64
CA GLY A 146 -0.70 -21.58 8.62
C GLY A 146 -0.48 -22.38 7.35
N SER A 147 -1.53 -22.56 6.54
CA SER A 147 -1.48 -23.35 5.32
C SER A 147 -0.74 -22.62 4.20
N TYR A 148 0.15 -23.32 3.51
CA TYR A 148 0.79 -22.86 2.28
C TYR A 148 -0.25 -22.41 1.22
N MET A 149 -1.38 -23.11 1.18
CA MET A 149 -2.51 -22.80 0.29
C MET A 149 -3.07 -21.38 0.51
N PHE A 150 -3.17 -20.92 1.76
CA PHE A 150 -3.61 -19.56 2.09
C PHE A 150 -2.74 -18.49 1.40
N TRP A 151 -1.43 -18.62 1.53
CA TRP A 151 -0.49 -17.66 0.93
C TRP A 151 -0.44 -17.77 -0.59
N MET A 152 -0.62 -18.95 -1.16
CA MET A 152 -0.76 -19.11 -2.61
C MET A 152 -2.00 -18.40 -3.16
N ILE A 153 -3.14 -18.48 -2.48
CA ILE A 153 -4.38 -17.77 -2.88
C ILE A 153 -4.14 -16.27 -2.89
N PHE A 154 -3.60 -15.70 -1.79
CA PHE A 154 -3.35 -14.25 -1.72
C PHE A 154 -2.25 -13.79 -2.68
N SER A 155 -1.26 -14.62 -2.97
CA SER A 155 -0.27 -14.34 -4.03
C SER A 155 -0.93 -14.30 -5.41
N GLY A 156 -1.82 -15.25 -5.71
CA GLY A 156 -2.62 -15.26 -6.94
C GLY A 156 -3.50 -14.01 -7.06
N ILE A 157 -4.19 -13.62 -5.99
CA ILE A 157 -4.99 -12.40 -5.93
C ILE A 157 -4.10 -11.16 -6.19
N ALA A 158 -2.90 -11.09 -5.59
CA ALA A 158 -1.98 -9.99 -5.81
C ALA A 158 -1.56 -9.85 -7.28
N VAL A 159 -1.30 -10.98 -7.97
CA VAL A 159 -1.01 -10.99 -9.41
C VAL A 159 -2.20 -10.50 -10.22
N VAL A 160 -3.41 -10.97 -9.93
CA VAL A 160 -4.64 -10.53 -10.62
C VAL A 160 -4.85 -9.02 -10.43
N ILE A 161 -4.70 -8.52 -9.20
CA ILE A 161 -4.81 -7.09 -8.90
C ILE A 161 -3.73 -6.31 -9.67
N TYR A 162 -2.49 -6.78 -9.69
CA TYR A 162 -1.42 -6.14 -10.45
C TYR A 162 -1.77 -6.02 -11.93
N VAL A 163 -2.20 -7.12 -12.56
CA VAL A 163 -2.59 -7.13 -13.97
C VAL A 163 -3.76 -6.16 -14.22
N PHE A 164 -4.78 -6.21 -13.37
CA PHE A 164 -5.94 -5.31 -13.47
C PHE A 164 -5.52 -3.84 -13.38
N LEU A 165 -4.76 -3.45 -12.36
CA LEU A 165 -4.29 -2.09 -12.17
C LEU A 165 -3.35 -1.64 -13.30
N GLN A 166 -2.48 -2.53 -13.79
CA GLN A 166 -1.59 -2.24 -14.90
C GLN A 166 -2.39 -1.96 -16.18
N LEU A 167 -3.40 -2.78 -16.49
CA LEU A 167 -4.30 -2.57 -17.62
C LEU A 167 -5.10 -1.27 -17.48
N LEU A 168 -5.65 -1.02 -16.29
CA LEU A 168 -6.38 0.21 -15.97
C LEU A 168 -5.52 1.46 -16.20
N LEU A 169 -4.28 1.47 -15.72
CA LEU A 169 -3.40 2.64 -15.80
C LEU A 169 -2.78 2.84 -17.19
N THR A 170 -2.62 1.78 -17.99
CA THR A 170 -1.91 1.87 -19.28
C THR A 170 -2.84 1.86 -20.49
N HIS A 171 -3.97 1.16 -20.42
CA HIS A 171 -4.84 0.93 -21.56
C HIS A 171 -6.19 1.65 -21.50
N THR A 172 -6.50 2.36 -20.38
CA THR A 172 -7.77 3.06 -20.26
C THR A 172 -7.61 4.58 -20.25
N TYR A 173 -8.65 5.30 -20.66
CA TYR A 173 -8.74 6.76 -20.47
C TYR A 173 -8.68 7.15 -19.00
N TYR A 174 -9.20 6.29 -18.13
CA TYR A 174 -9.18 6.51 -16.69
C TYR A 174 -7.76 6.61 -16.14
N GLY A 175 -6.84 5.76 -16.60
CA GLY A 175 -5.43 5.84 -16.21
C GLY A 175 -4.76 7.16 -16.63
N LYS A 176 -5.16 7.75 -17.76
CA LYS A 176 -4.71 9.08 -18.17
C LYS A 176 -5.23 10.15 -17.20
N TYR A 177 -6.51 10.08 -16.79
CA TYR A 177 -7.10 11.03 -15.83
C TYR A 177 -6.44 10.94 -14.46
N VAL A 178 -6.13 9.74 -13.98
CA VAL A 178 -5.38 9.53 -12.73
C VAL A 178 -4.06 10.30 -12.74
N ARG A 179 -3.28 10.17 -13.80
CA ARG A 179 -1.98 10.85 -13.95
C ARG A 179 -2.13 12.37 -14.08
N MET A 180 -3.10 12.82 -14.86
CA MET A 180 -3.40 14.25 -15.00
C MET A 180 -3.78 14.90 -13.67
N LEU A 181 -4.57 14.21 -12.83
CA LEU A 181 -4.92 14.67 -11.48
C LEU A 181 -3.69 14.85 -10.59
N GLY A 182 -2.74 13.91 -10.66
CA GLY A 182 -1.51 14.00 -9.89
C GLY A 182 -0.54 15.07 -10.41
N GLU A 183 -0.59 15.41 -11.71
CA GLU A 183 0.27 16.44 -12.30
C GLU A 183 -0.28 17.86 -12.05
N ASN A 184 -1.56 18.08 -12.36
CA ASN A 184 -2.19 19.40 -12.24
C ASN A 184 -3.72 19.30 -12.18
N GLU A 185 -4.27 19.48 -10.99
CA GLU A 185 -5.71 19.47 -10.75
C GLU A 185 -6.48 20.53 -11.55
N THR A 186 -5.87 21.71 -11.73
CA THR A 186 -6.48 22.83 -12.45
C THR A 186 -6.69 22.49 -13.93
N SER A 187 -5.74 21.78 -14.54
CA SER A 187 -5.83 21.33 -15.94
C SER A 187 -6.97 20.32 -16.14
N VAL A 188 -7.18 19.42 -15.18
CA VAL A 188 -8.29 18.46 -15.22
C VAL A 188 -9.63 19.15 -15.10
N LYS A 189 -9.74 20.14 -14.20
CA LYS A 189 -10.96 20.94 -14.02
C LYS A 189 -11.34 21.69 -15.31
N ASN A 190 -10.35 22.29 -15.97
CA ASN A 190 -10.57 23.04 -17.22
C ASN A 190 -10.98 22.13 -18.40
N SER A 191 -10.70 20.84 -18.32
CA SER A 191 -11.11 19.83 -19.30
C SER A 191 -12.56 19.34 -19.11
N GLY A 192 -13.32 19.89 -18.14
CA GLY A 192 -14.71 19.51 -17.88
C GLY A 192 -14.88 18.17 -17.15
N ILE A 193 -13.79 17.56 -16.71
CA ILE A 193 -13.81 16.26 -16.02
C ILE A 193 -14.17 16.49 -14.53
N ARG A 194 -15.06 15.67 -14.01
CA ARG A 194 -15.45 15.67 -12.59
C ARG A 194 -14.35 15.00 -11.76
N PHE A 195 -13.35 15.77 -11.38
CA PHE A 195 -12.18 15.30 -10.64
C PHE A 195 -12.53 14.73 -9.25
N ASP A 196 -13.59 15.23 -8.62
CA ASP A 196 -14.15 14.72 -7.36
C ASP A 196 -14.56 13.24 -7.47
N ILE A 197 -15.32 12.91 -8.52
CA ILE A 197 -15.73 11.53 -8.80
C ILE A 197 -14.52 10.67 -9.18
N CYS A 198 -13.59 11.22 -9.95
CA CYS A 198 -12.40 10.49 -10.34
C CYS A 198 -11.58 10.08 -9.10
N ARG A 199 -11.33 10.99 -8.15
CA ARG A 199 -10.66 10.69 -6.87
C ARG A 199 -11.44 9.69 -6.02
N MET A 200 -12.76 9.85 -5.94
CA MET A 200 -13.62 8.92 -5.23
C MET A 200 -13.44 7.49 -5.74
N ILE A 201 -13.46 7.29 -7.05
CA ILE A 201 -13.30 5.95 -7.66
C ILE A 201 -11.88 5.41 -7.43
N ILE A 202 -10.84 6.25 -7.57
CA ILE A 202 -9.44 5.84 -7.34
C ILE A 202 -9.27 5.32 -5.92
N CYS A 203 -9.68 6.10 -4.93
CA CYS A 203 -9.57 5.72 -3.53
C CYS A 203 -10.47 4.52 -3.19
N GLY A 204 -11.61 4.36 -3.87
CA GLY A 204 -12.45 3.17 -3.75
C GLY A 204 -11.76 1.90 -4.27
N ILE A 205 -11.08 1.98 -5.44
CA ILE A 205 -10.30 0.87 -5.98
C ILE A 205 -9.11 0.55 -5.06
N SER A 206 -8.40 1.56 -4.55
CA SER A 206 -7.34 1.37 -3.54
C SER A 206 -7.90 0.69 -2.28
N GLY A 207 -9.10 1.08 -1.84
CA GLY A 207 -9.80 0.44 -0.73
C GLY A 207 -10.02 -1.06 -0.96
N ILE A 208 -10.44 -1.47 -2.16
CA ILE A 208 -10.58 -2.91 -2.48
C ILE A 208 -9.23 -3.64 -2.38
N VAL A 209 -8.14 -3.01 -2.81
CA VAL A 209 -6.79 -3.58 -2.68
C VAL A 209 -6.38 -3.68 -1.22
N PHE A 210 -6.61 -2.65 -0.42
CA PHE A 210 -6.33 -2.65 1.02
C PHE A 210 -7.18 -3.66 1.79
N ALA A 211 -8.42 -3.91 1.33
CA ALA A 211 -9.28 -4.93 1.91
C ALA A 211 -8.61 -6.32 1.90
N GLN A 212 -7.84 -6.67 0.87
CA GLN A 212 -7.13 -7.95 0.83
C GLN A 212 -6.14 -8.09 2.00
N VAL A 213 -5.48 -7.00 2.38
CA VAL A 213 -4.57 -6.99 3.52
C VAL A 213 -5.35 -7.02 4.84
N ALA A 214 -6.50 -6.34 4.92
CA ALA A 214 -7.39 -6.46 6.08
C ALA A 214 -7.86 -7.90 6.29
N LEU A 215 -8.18 -8.63 5.22
CA LEU A 215 -8.52 -10.06 5.27
C LEU A 215 -7.32 -10.90 5.76
N ILE A 216 -6.13 -10.69 5.21
CA ILE A 216 -4.92 -11.38 5.67
C ILE A 216 -4.72 -11.13 7.17
N PHE A 217 -4.83 -9.89 7.64
CA PHE A 217 -4.65 -9.56 9.04
C PHE A 217 -5.73 -10.19 9.94
N LEU A 218 -6.99 -10.22 9.51
CA LEU A 218 -8.04 -10.90 10.24
C LEU A 218 -7.68 -12.36 10.55
N PHE A 219 -7.17 -13.07 9.55
CA PHE A 219 -6.76 -14.48 9.71
C PHE A 219 -5.49 -14.63 10.55
N ILE A 220 -4.43 -13.87 10.27
CA ILE A 220 -3.13 -13.98 10.97
C ILE A 220 -3.26 -13.65 12.47
N THR A 221 -4.04 -12.61 12.80
CA THR A 221 -4.20 -12.16 14.19
C THR A 221 -5.36 -12.81 14.90
N ASN A 222 -6.13 -13.65 14.19
CA ASN A 222 -7.32 -14.31 14.69
C ASN A 222 -8.33 -13.32 15.28
N GLY A 223 -8.49 -12.18 14.62
CA GLY A 223 -9.40 -11.11 15.05
C GLY A 223 -8.93 -9.72 14.64
N GLY A 224 -9.29 -8.72 15.42
CA GLY A 224 -8.94 -7.33 15.18
C GLY A 224 -8.18 -6.70 16.36
N SER A 225 -7.31 -5.74 16.05
CA SER A 225 -6.68 -4.86 17.06
C SER A 225 -6.39 -3.50 16.45
N ALA A 226 -6.57 -2.43 17.20
CA ALA A 226 -6.28 -1.07 16.77
C ALA A 226 -4.81 -0.86 16.37
N GLY A 227 -3.89 -1.69 16.87
CA GLY A 227 -2.46 -1.65 16.54
C GLY A 227 -2.04 -2.41 15.30
N ILE A 228 -2.97 -3.15 14.65
CA ILE A 228 -2.66 -3.99 13.49
C ILE A 228 -2.02 -3.17 12.37
N GLY A 229 -0.91 -3.67 11.86
CA GLY A 229 -0.29 -3.15 10.65
C GLY A 229 0.44 -1.81 10.80
N ARG A 230 0.38 -1.13 11.96
CA ARG A 230 1.01 0.20 12.16
C ARG A 230 2.46 0.24 11.70
N ARG A 231 3.21 -0.84 11.87
CA ARG A 231 4.61 -0.98 11.43
C ARG A 231 4.81 -0.92 9.91
N TYR A 232 3.78 -1.12 9.09
CA TYR A 232 3.90 -1.11 7.63
C TYR A 232 3.71 0.28 7.02
N LEU A 233 3.28 1.29 7.78
CA LEU A 233 2.99 2.63 7.26
C LEU A 233 4.19 3.23 6.50
N TYR A 234 5.32 3.37 7.17
CA TYR A 234 6.52 3.97 6.56
C TYR A 234 7.21 3.06 5.53
N PRO A 235 7.36 1.74 5.78
CA PRO A 235 7.90 0.82 4.77
C PRO A 235 7.13 0.83 3.45
N VAL A 236 5.80 0.92 3.48
CA VAL A 236 4.97 0.95 2.27
C VAL A 236 5.15 2.25 1.49
N ILE A 237 5.21 3.40 2.18
CA ILE A 237 5.51 4.68 1.54
C ILE A 237 6.92 4.65 0.92
N ALA A 238 7.91 4.14 1.65
CA ALA A 238 9.27 4.00 1.16
C ALA A 238 9.35 3.05 -0.05
N ALA A 239 8.64 1.92 -0.02
CA ALA A 239 8.56 0.98 -1.13
C ALA A 239 7.97 1.62 -2.40
N ALA A 240 6.90 2.42 -2.27
CA ALA A 240 6.33 3.17 -3.39
C ALA A 240 7.34 4.16 -3.99
N CYS A 241 8.06 4.88 -3.12
CA CYS A 241 9.12 5.80 -3.54
C CYS A 241 10.28 5.06 -4.22
N LEU A 242 10.82 4.00 -3.61
CA LEU A 242 11.85 3.15 -4.22
C LEU A 242 11.39 2.61 -5.58
N GLY A 243 10.10 2.29 -5.71
CA GLY A 243 9.46 1.90 -6.96
C GLY A 243 9.35 3.01 -8.01
N GLY A 244 9.78 4.24 -7.70
CA GLY A 244 9.79 5.37 -8.63
C GLY A 244 8.45 6.08 -8.75
N ILE A 245 7.53 5.88 -7.82
CA ILE A 245 6.31 6.70 -7.74
C ILE A 245 6.70 8.10 -7.26
N LYS A 246 6.55 9.10 -8.13
CA LYS A 246 6.90 10.48 -7.80
C LYS A 246 5.77 11.15 -7.04
N PHE A 247 6.10 11.55 -5.83
CA PHE A 247 5.20 12.23 -4.92
C PHE A 247 4.54 13.46 -5.57
N LEU A 248 3.22 13.55 -5.55
CA LEU A 248 2.42 14.66 -6.06
C LEU A 248 2.71 15.10 -7.52
N LYS A 249 3.18 14.18 -8.38
CA LYS A 249 3.49 14.50 -9.78
C LYS A 249 2.78 13.60 -10.79
N GLY A 250 1.91 12.69 -10.36
CA GLY A 250 1.23 11.75 -11.27
C GLY A 250 2.16 10.84 -12.07
N LYS A 251 3.45 10.78 -11.70
CA LYS A 251 4.49 10.05 -12.43
C LYS A 251 4.94 8.82 -11.66
N GLY A 252 5.07 7.73 -12.37
CA GLY A 252 5.51 6.45 -11.82
C GLY A 252 4.93 5.27 -12.58
N ASN A 253 5.38 4.08 -12.21
CA ASN A 253 4.99 2.83 -12.86
C ASN A 253 4.78 1.73 -11.83
N LEU A 254 3.70 0.94 -11.97
CA LEU A 254 3.40 -0.19 -11.10
C LEU A 254 4.46 -1.30 -11.16
N ARG A 255 5.19 -1.44 -12.27
CA ARG A 255 6.32 -2.38 -12.35
C ARG A 255 7.39 -2.03 -11.32
N GLY A 256 7.75 -0.74 -11.27
CA GLY A 256 8.67 -0.24 -10.26
C GLY A 256 8.13 -0.43 -8.85
N THR A 257 6.82 -0.25 -8.62
CA THR A 257 6.17 -0.50 -7.32
C THR A 257 6.40 -1.94 -6.82
N VAL A 258 6.26 -2.93 -7.69
CA VAL A 258 6.52 -4.35 -7.33
C VAL A 258 7.99 -4.57 -6.96
N LEU A 259 8.93 -4.02 -7.75
CA LEU A 259 10.36 -4.10 -7.45
C LEU A 259 10.73 -3.36 -6.16
N GLY A 260 10.19 -2.16 -5.95
CA GLY A 260 10.38 -1.38 -4.73
C GLY A 260 9.84 -2.10 -3.49
N SER A 261 8.71 -2.81 -3.62
CA SER A 261 8.16 -3.64 -2.54
C SER A 261 9.08 -4.79 -2.17
N LEU A 262 9.65 -5.49 -3.16
CA LEU A 262 10.60 -6.56 -2.92
C LEU A 262 11.90 -6.03 -2.30
N SER A 263 12.43 -4.92 -2.82
CA SER A 263 13.60 -4.24 -2.23
C SER A 263 13.36 -3.89 -0.76
N MET A 264 12.18 -3.36 -0.43
CA MET A 264 11.83 -2.99 0.94
C MET A 264 11.72 -4.22 1.86
N VAL A 265 11.13 -5.31 1.40
CA VAL A 265 11.06 -6.58 2.16
C VAL A 265 12.46 -7.08 2.49
N LEU A 266 13.37 -7.08 1.52
CA LEU A 266 14.74 -7.53 1.74
C LEU A 266 15.49 -6.59 2.71
N LEU A 267 15.29 -5.28 2.63
CA LEU A 267 15.85 -4.31 3.57
C LEU A 267 15.33 -4.52 4.99
N LEU A 268 14.04 -4.80 5.18
CA LEU A 268 13.46 -5.12 6.48
C LEU A 268 14.06 -6.41 7.05
N ASN A 269 14.26 -7.44 6.21
CA ASN A 269 14.91 -8.68 6.63
C ASN A 269 16.39 -8.48 6.98
N LEU A 270 17.10 -7.60 6.28
CA LEU A 270 18.48 -7.24 6.61
C LEU A 270 18.54 -6.60 8.01
N SER A 271 17.66 -5.66 8.31
CA SER A 271 17.62 -5.00 9.61
C SER A 271 17.30 -5.99 10.75
N ALA A 272 16.39 -6.92 10.53
CA ALA A 272 16.06 -7.99 11.47
C ALA A 272 17.23 -8.95 11.69
N GLY A 273 17.94 -9.32 10.62
CA GLY A 273 19.11 -10.22 10.67
C GLY A 273 20.33 -9.65 11.36
N LEU A 274 20.46 -8.33 11.43
CA LEU A 274 21.53 -7.62 12.13
C LEU A 274 21.27 -7.49 13.63
N SER A 275 20.19 -8.08 14.15
CA SER A 275 19.78 -8.00 15.56
C SER A 275 19.74 -6.57 16.12
N LEU A 276 19.47 -5.61 15.23
CA LEU A 276 19.30 -4.22 15.62
C LEU A 276 18.06 -4.15 16.54
N TYR A 277 18.26 -3.65 17.75
CA TYR A 277 17.19 -3.50 18.74
C TYR A 277 15.98 -2.83 18.09
N SER A 278 14.76 -3.20 18.52
CA SER A 278 13.48 -2.78 17.91
C SER A 278 13.37 -1.26 17.70
N TYR A 279 14.06 -0.46 18.53
CA TYR A 279 14.12 1.00 18.36
C TYR A 279 14.95 1.45 17.15
N PHE A 280 15.99 0.72 16.78
CA PHE A 280 16.79 1.01 15.61
C PHE A 280 16.07 0.65 14.29
N SER A 281 15.14 -0.30 14.32
CA SER A 281 14.35 -0.62 13.12
C SER A 281 13.52 0.59 12.66
N TYR A 282 12.90 1.33 13.57
CA TYR A 282 12.15 2.54 13.23
C TYR A 282 13.07 3.65 12.68
N ILE A 283 14.24 3.84 13.26
CA ILE A 283 15.22 4.83 12.78
C ILE A 283 15.68 4.47 11.37
N TRP A 284 15.93 3.18 11.11
CA TRP A 284 16.35 2.69 9.81
C TRP A 284 15.25 2.85 8.75
N GLU A 285 14.00 2.54 9.08
CA GLU A 285 12.84 2.74 8.20
C GLU A 285 12.65 4.22 7.84
N ILE A 286 12.77 5.11 8.84
CA ILE A 286 12.73 6.56 8.63
C ILE A 286 13.92 7.02 7.79
N ALA A 287 15.12 6.51 8.03
CA ALA A 287 16.30 6.84 7.25
C ALA A 287 16.13 6.46 5.76
N ILE A 288 15.59 5.28 5.47
CA ILE A 288 15.26 4.85 4.09
C ILE A 288 14.25 5.81 3.47
N LEU A 289 13.20 6.19 4.21
CA LEU A 289 12.20 7.14 3.73
C LEU A 289 12.84 8.50 3.42
N VAL A 290 13.68 9.02 4.31
CA VAL A 290 14.39 10.29 4.13
C VAL A 290 15.31 10.21 2.91
N ILE A 291 16.08 9.15 2.75
CA ILE A 291 16.96 8.93 1.59
C ILE A 291 16.13 8.90 0.30
N ALA A 292 15.02 8.16 0.29
CA ALA A 292 14.12 8.12 -0.85
C ALA A 292 13.60 9.52 -1.20
N VAL A 293 13.11 10.27 -0.21
CA VAL A 293 12.61 11.65 -0.39
C VAL A 293 13.71 12.59 -0.88
N VAL A 294 14.93 12.49 -0.35
CA VAL A 294 16.08 13.35 -0.75
C VAL A 294 16.49 13.04 -2.19
N ILE A 295 16.56 11.77 -2.59
CA ILE A 295 16.84 11.40 -3.99
C ILE A 295 15.81 12.04 -4.91
N PHE A 296 14.51 11.96 -4.58
CA PHE A 296 13.44 12.58 -5.37
C PHE A 296 13.46 14.11 -5.35
N ALA A 297 13.84 14.73 -4.23
CA ALA A 297 13.94 16.18 -4.15
C ALA A 297 15.06 16.73 -5.04
N ARG A 298 16.17 15.99 -5.20
CA ARG A 298 17.27 16.37 -6.12
C ARG A 298 16.87 16.28 -7.59
N GLU A 299 16.07 15.28 -7.97
CA GLU A 299 15.52 15.20 -9.33
C GLU A 299 14.52 16.33 -9.67
N ARG A 300 14.10 17.11 -8.69
CA ARG A 300 13.21 18.27 -8.89
C ARG A 300 13.97 19.49 -9.45
N LYS A 301 15.28 19.54 -9.28
CA LYS A 301 16.12 20.69 -9.71
C LYS A 301 16.71 20.52 -11.11
N ASN A 302 16.62 19.33 -11.68
CA ASN A 302 17.00 19.01 -13.06
C ASN A 302 15.73 18.70 -13.89
#